data_e912e4db15b66b26c3ab2b2b06387228
#
_entry.id   e912e4db15b66b26c3ab2b2b06387228
#
_cell.length_a   1.000
_cell.length_b   1.000
_cell.length_c   1.000
_cell.angle_alpha   90.00
_cell.angle_beta   90.00
_cell.angle_gamma   90.00
#
_symmetry.space_group_name_H-M   'P 1'
#
loop_
_entity.id
_entity.type
_entity.pdbx_description
1 polymer ?
#
loop_
_entity_poly.entity_id
_entity_poly.type
_entity_poly.pdbx_seq_one_letter_code
_entity_poly.pdbx_strand_id
1 'polypeptide(L)'
;RATMRQRSGALDRVLISFGAVDADNRSALAWRAVRAIAQDAEIDIVLGGEAPHRKQVAEAIRTDPRTHLHVDTPAMAELMAAADLAIGAGGTTTWERACLGLPAIVTAIADNQRDNIWALAATGAALSVPAGDGYAERLMNALAALKADPRRLAAMSEAAGALVDGKGAERLATILLRPRVTMRPAAMSDCESVWHWRNTDFVLQGSKTPDPVSWPDHRAWFEAVLNSSNRHVLIGEAGGEPVGVLRFDLVKDEATASVYLTAEGRGRGIGPELLIQGQIWLRSNAPHVVRIKAEIREAVNAIMTLLA
;
A
#
# COMPACT_ATOMS: atom_id res chain seq x y z
N ARG A 1 7.21 3.75 -15.70
CA ARG A 1 7.57 3.14 -14.41
C ARG A 1 8.91 2.44 -14.58
N ALA A 2 9.95 2.78 -13.81
CA ALA A 2 11.20 2.03 -13.78
C ALA A 2 10.90 0.58 -13.35
N THR A 3 11.43 -0.39 -14.09
CA THR A 3 11.17 -1.80 -13.83
C THR A 3 12.22 -2.34 -12.86
N MET A 4 11.82 -3.15 -11.89
CA MET A 4 12.73 -3.85 -11.00
C MET A 4 13.67 -4.73 -11.85
N ARG A 5 14.99 -4.55 -11.66
CA ARG A 5 16.04 -5.33 -12.32
C ARG A 5 16.46 -6.49 -11.41
N GLN A 6 16.63 -7.67 -11.97
CA GLN A 6 17.31 -8.75 -11.25
C GLN A 6 18.80 -8.43 -11.12
N ARG A 7 19.32 -8.41 -9.89
CA ARG A 7 20.71 -8.08 -9.57
C ARG A 7 21.51 -9.36 -9.30
N SER A 8 22.66 -9.49 -9.97
CA SER A 8 23.53 -10.67 -9.86
C SER A 8 24.37 -10.69 -8.59
N GLY A 9 24.38 -9.59 -7.83
CA GLY A 9 25.29 -9.38 -6.71
C GLY A 9 26.64 -8.76 -7.09
N ALA A 10 26.87 -8.41 -8.36
CA ALA A 10 27.99 -7.57 -8.75
C ALA A 10 27.87 -6.17 -8.12
N LEU A 11 29.00 -5.52 -7.87
CA LEU A 11 29.07 -4.16 -7.33
C LEU A 11 29.73 -3.24 -8.37
N ASP A 12 29.05 -3.09 -9.51
CA ASP A 12 29.58 -2.36 -10.66
C ASP A 12 29.06 -0.90 -10.72
N ARG A 13 27.91 -0.63 -10.10
CA ARG A 13 27.32 0.71 -10.05
C ARG A 13 26.72 1.04 -8.69
N VAL A 14 27.16 2.16 -8.10
CA VAL A 14 26.75 2.60 -6.76
C VAL A 14 26.06 3.96 -6.85
N LEU A 15 24.86 4.05 -6.25
CA LEU A 15 24.12 5.30 -6.08
C LEU A 15 24.36 5.87 -4.68
N ILE A 16 24.80 7.12 -4.58
CA ILE A 16 25.02 7.82 -3.32
C ILE A 16 23.99 8.96 -3.20
N SER A 17 23.16 8.93 -2.14
CA SER A 17 22.19 10.00 -1.89
C SER A 17 21.83 10.08 -0.40
N PHE A 18 22.24 11.16 0.26
CA PHE A 18 21.91 11.49 1.65
C PHE A 18 20.81 12.55 1.79
N GLY A 19 19.95 12.67 0.76
CA GLY A 19 18.92 13.69 0.66
C GLY A 19 19.41 14.94 -0.07
N ALA A 20 18.51 15.91 -0.26
CA ALA A 20 18.81 17.09 -1.06
C ALA A 20 19.89 18.00 -0.44
N VAL A 21 19.97 18.05 0.88
CA VAL A 21 20.86 18.99 1.59
C VAL A 21 22.24 18.41 1.88
N ASP A 22 22.32 17.16 2.36
CA ASP A 22 23.58 16.50 2.78
C ASP A 22 24.50 17.41 3.62
N ALA A 23 23.97 17.92 4.73
CA ALA A 23 24.60 18.96 5.54
C ALA A 23 26.02 18.58 6.06
N ASP A 24 26.25 17.29 6.31
CA ASP A 24 27.53 16.76 6.82
C ASP A 24 28.51 16.31 5.72
N ASN A 25 28.16 16.54 4.45
CA ASN A 25 28.97 16.09 3.31
C ASN A 25 29.25 14.58 3.31
N ARG A 26 28.28 13.79 3.68
CA ARG A 26 28.38 12.31 3.73
C ARG A 26 28.56 11.70 2.36
N SER A 27 28.08 12.37 1.31
CA SER A 27 28.28 11.94 -0.07
C SER A 27 29.77 11.90 -0.45
N ALA A 28 30.57 12.87 -0.05
CA ALA A 28 32.01 12.85 -0.29
C ALA A 28 32.70 11.73 0.48
N LEU A 29 32.28 11.44 1.72
CA LEU A 29 32.82 10.35 2.51
C LEU A 29 32.48 9.00 1.88
N ALA A 30 31.21 8.81 1.46
CA ALA A 30 30.76 7.60 0.80
C ALA A 30 31.47 7.37 -0.54
N TRP A 31 31.65 8.42 -1.35
CA TRP A 31 32.42 8.35 -2.59
C TRP A 31 33.83 7.84 -2.35
N ARG A 32 34.56 8.39 -1.39
CA ARG A 32 35.94 7.94 -1.04
C ARG A 32 35.93 6.48 -0.60
N ALA A 33 34.99 6.07 0.21
CA ALA A 33 34.87 4.69 0.67
C ALA A 33 34.61 3.72 -0.51
N VAL A 34 33.71 4.07 -1.44
CA VAL A 34 33.47 3.27 -2.65
C VAL A 34 34.74 3.19 -3.51
N ARG A 35 35.42 4.28 -3.75
CA ARG A 35 36.68 4.29 -4.55
C ARG A 35 37.78 3.45 -3.93
N ALA A 36 37.88 3.42 -2.60
CA ALA A 36 38.87 2.59 -1.91
C ALA A 36 38.60 1.10 -2.05
N ILE A 37 37.34 0.69 -2.13
CA ILE A 37 36.91 -0.72 -2.12
C ILE A 37 36.56 -1.23 -3.53
N ALA A 38 35.87 -0.42 -4.33
CA ALA A 38 35.37 -0.77 -5.67
C ALA A 38 35.86 0.27 -6.69
N GLN A 39 37.15 0.20 -7.01
CA GLN A 39 37.85 1.20 -7.84
C GLN A 39 37.24 1.36 -9.24
N ASP A 40 36.72 0.26 -9.81
CA ASP A 40 36.18 0.23 -11.16
C ASP A 40 34.68 0.52 -11.24
N ALA A 41 33.98 0.66 -10.11
CA ALA A 41 32.55 0.91 -10.09
C ALA A 41 32.19 2.29 -10.67
N GLU A 42 31.10 2.37 -11.41
CA GLU A 42 30.43 3.63 -11.74
C GLU A 42 29.77 4.19 -10.47
N ILE A 43 29.89 5.49 -10.24
CA ILE A 43 29.28 6.13 -9.07
C ILE A 43 28.37 7.27 -9.51
N ASP A 44 27.10 7.22 -9.11
CA ASP A 44 26.18 8.32 -9.25
C ASP A 44 25.99 9.01 -7.89
N ILE A 45 26.30 10.29 -7.77
CA ILE A 45 26.07 11.10 -6.58
C ILE A 45 24.89 12.03 -6.87
N VAL A 46 23.87 12.03 -6.02
CA VAL A 46 22.70 12.90 -6.17
C VAL A 46 22.64 13.89 -5.02
N LEU A 47 22.61 15.19 -5.36
CA LEU A 47 22.49 16.32 -4.44
C LEU A 47 21.39 17.29 -4.91
N GLY A 48 20.82 18.04 -3.99
CA GLY A 48 20.00 19.20 -4.33
C GLY A 48 20.82 20.41 -4.74
N GLY A 49 20.21 21.35 -5.47
CA GLY A 49 20.84 22.57 -5.95
C GLY A 49 21.40 23.44 -4.82
N GLU A 50 20.73 23.44 -3.68
CA GLU A 50 21.10 24.22 -2.48
C GLU A 50 22.00 23.46 -1.49
N ALA A 51 22.53 22.26 -1.85
CA ALA A 51 23.42 21.51 -0.98
C ALA A 51 24.71 22.30 -0.69
N PRO A 52 25.06 22.56 0.59
CA PRO A 52 26.16 23.45 0.97
C PRO A 52 27.51 22.96 0.46
N HIS A 53 27.70 21.65 0.33
CA HIS A 53 28.96 21.04 -0.09
C HIS A 53 29.01 20.67 -1.59
N ARG A 54 27.98 21.05 -2.40
CA ARG A 54 27.91 20.69 -3.82
C ARG A 54 29.17 21.03 -4.62
N LYS A 55 29.70 22.26 -4.46
CA LYS A 55 30.91 22.68 -5.16
C LYS A 55 32.13 21.86 -4.73
N GLN A 56 32.23 21.54 -3.45
CA GLN A 56 33.33 20.74 -2.90
C GLN A 56 33.27 19.29 -3.43
N VAL A 57 32.10 18.71 -3.52
CA VAL A 57 31.87 17.37 -4.12
C VAL A 57 32.25 17.39 -5.60
N ALA A 58 31.77 18.36 -6.36
CA ALA A 58 32.08 18.50 -7.79
C ALA A 58 33.60 18.61 -8.04
N GLU A 59 34.34 19.40 -7.24
CA GLU A 59 35.78 19.51 -7.37
C GLU A 59 36.50 18.21 -6.97
N ALA A 60 36.07 17.55 -5.92
CA ALA A 60 36.66 16.29 -5.46
C ALA A 60 36.59 15.17 -6.51
N ILE A 61 35.50 15.10 -7.27
CA ILE A 61 35.30 14.06 -8.29
C ILE A 61 35.76 14.46 -9.69
N ARG A 62 36.24 15.68 -9.89
CA ARG A 62 36.57 16.25 -11.20
C ARG A 62 37.51 15.41 -12.05
N THR A 63 38.44 14.71 -11.44
CA THR A 63 39.41 13.83 -12.11
C THR A 63 39.01 12.36 -12.14
N ASP A 64 37.81 12.04 -11.65
CA ASP A 64 37.28 10.68 -11.62
C ASP A 64 36.25 10.49 -12.74
N PRO A 65 36.62 9.88 -13.89
CA PRO A 65 35.73 9.76 -15.05
C PRO A 65 34.56 8.81 -14.84
N ARG A 66 34.58 7.99 -13.78
CA ARG A 66 33.54 7.02 -13.42
C ARG A 66 32.64 7.53 -12.31
N THR A 67 32.70 8.83 -11.99
CA THR A 67 31.80 9.43 -11.00
C THR A 67 31.00 10.56 -11.62
N HIS A 68 29.69 10.50 -11.49
CA HIS A 68 28.73 11.44 -12.06
C HIS A 68 27.97 12.16 -10.94
N LEU A 69 27.99 13.51 -10.97
CA LEU A 69 27.20 14.34 -10.05
C LEU A 69 25.91 14.77 -10.73
N HIS A 70 24.80 14.41 -10.13
CA HIS A 70 23.45 14.80 -10.54
C HIS A 70 22.91 15.84 -9.55
N VAL A 71 22.48 16.99 -10.05
CA VAL A 71 21.92 18.07 -9.23
C VAL A 71 20.46 18.27 -9.62
N ASP A 72 19.55 18.26 -8.64
CA ASP A 72 18.09 18.40 -8.83
C ASP A 72 17.55 17.50 -9.95
N THR A 73 18.06 16.27 -10.04
CA THR A 73 17.71 15.37 -11.15
C THR A 73 16.28 14.84 -11.05
N PRO A 74 15.52 14.85 -12.15
CA PRO A 74 14.23 14.14 -12.23
C PRO A 74 14.41 12.63 -12.47
N ALA A 75 15.62 12.16 -12.79
CA ALA A 75 15.91 10.77 -13.19
C ALA A 75 16.27 9.86 -12.01
N MET A 76 15.77 10.14 -10.78
CA MET A 76 16.11 9.35 -9.59
C MET A 76 15.72 7.87 -9.74
N ALA A 77 14.56 7.60 -10.33
CA ALA A 77 14.08 6.23 -10.51
C ALA A 77 14.96 5.43 -11.47
N GLU A 78 15.44 6.05 -12.55
CA GLU A 78 16.37 5.45 -13.51
C GLU A 78 17.73 5.18 -12.88
N LEU A 79 18.26 6.12 -12.08
CA LEU A 79 19.51 5.94 -11.35
C LEU A 79 19.40 4.78 -10.34
N MET A 80 18.29 4.71 -9.58
CA MET A 80 18.03 3.60 -8.67
C MET A 80 17.90 2.25 -9.40
N ALA A 81 17.24 2.23 -10.56
CA ALA A 81 17.09 1.00 -11.35
C ALA A 81 18.43 0.53 -11.91
N ALA A 82 19.33 1.45 -12.29
CA ALA A 82 20.64 1.15 -12.84
C ALA A 82 21.66 0.70 -11.78
N ALA A 83 21.55 1.17 -10.54
CA ALA A 83 22.50 0.88 -9.47
C ALA A 83 22.40 -0.57 -8.95
N ASP A 84 23.51 -1.10 -8.46
CA ASP A 84 23.62 -2.40 -7.79
C ASP A 84 23.50 -2.26 -6.27
N LEU A 85 23.95 -1.12 -5.72
CA LEU A 85 23.90 -0.77 -4.31
C LEU A 85 23.59 0.71 -4.16
N ALA A 86 22.78 1.06 -3.18
CA ALA A 86 22.63 2.44 -2.74
C ALA A 86 23.36 2.68 -1.41
N ILE A 87 23.93 3.88 -1.24
CA ILE A 87 24.45 4.37 0.03
C ILE A 87 23.75 5.68 0.34
N GLY A 88 23.10 5.77 1.51
CA GLY A 88 22.35 6.99 1.78
C GLY A 88 21.61 7.05 3.09
N ALA A 89 20.73 8.05 3.21
CA ALA A 89 19.90 8.26 4.38
C ALA A 89 18.72 7.29 4.43
N GLY A 90 18.22 7.05 5.65
CA GLY A 90 17.04 6.20 5.94
C GLY A 90 15.70 6.92 5.84
N GLY A 91 15.58 7.96 4.99
CA GLY A 91 14.34 8.70 4.74
C GLY A 91 13.35 7.96 3.83
N THR A 92 12.39 8.70 3.26
CA THR A 92 11.33 8.15 2.37
C THR A 92 11.86 7.44 1.13
N THR A 93 13.00 7.90 0.59
CA THR A 93 13.71 7.29 -0.54
C THR A 93 14.08 5.80 -0.30
N THR A 94 14.08 5.37 0.96
CA THR A 94 14.25 3.96 1.34
C THR A 94 13.19 3.05 0.71
N TRP A 95 11.93 3.49 0.69
CA TRP A 95 10.83 2.72 0.12
C TRP A 95 10.85 2.72 -1.41
N GLU A 96 11.33 3.80 -2.03
CA GLU A 96 11.56 3.88 -3.47
C GLU A 96 12.65 2.91 -3.92
N ARG A 97 13.76 2.85 -3.18
CA ARG A 97 14.83 1.86 -3.38
C ARG A 97 14.30 0.43 -3.24
N ALA A 98 13.54 0.16 -2.17
CA ALA A 98 12.95 -1.15 -1.93
C ALA A 98 12.01 -1.55 -3.07
N CYS A 99 11.16 -0.66 -3.57
CA CYS A 99 10.25 -0.91 -4.70
C CYS A 99 10.98 -1.35 -5.99
N LEU A 100 12.24 -0.94 -6.14
CA LEU A 100 13.10 -1.31 -7.28
C LEU A 100 14.05 -2.48 -6.95
N GLY A 101 13.90 -3.09 -5.78
CA GLY A 101 14.78 -4.15 -5.30
C GLY A 101 16.23 -3.69 -5.14
N LEU A 102 16.48 -2.39 -4.89
CA LEU A 102 17.83 -1.85 -4.73
C LEU A 102 18.30 -2.03 -3.28
N PRO A 103 19.28 -2.91 -3.02
CA PRO A 103 19.86 -3.07 -1.69
C PRO A 103 20.58 -1.81 -1.27
N ALA A 104 20.66 -1.55 0.03
CA ALA A 104 21.21 -0.30 0.52
C ALA A 104 22.10 -0.46 1.76
N ILE A 105 23.13 0.40 1.87
CA ILE A 105 23.75 0.76 3.13
C ILE A 105 23.11 2.06 3.58
N VAL A 106 22.48 2.05 4.76
CA VAL A 106 21.70 3.18 5.25
C VAL A 106 22.26 3.75 6.54
N THR A 107 22.20 5.07 6.67
CA THR A 107 22.63 5.82 7.84
C THR A 107 21.53 6.75 8.30
N ALA A 108 21.24 6.77 9.60
CA ALA A 108 20.35 7.77 10.17
C ALA A 108 21.03 9.15 10.19
N ILE A 109 20.43 10.12 9.52
CA ILE A 109 20.84 11.52 9.56
C ILE A 109 19.88 12.39 10.38
N ALA A 110 18.78 11.78 10.86
CA ALA A 110 17.80 12.37 11.75
C ALA A 110 17.15 11.26 12.61
N ASP A 111 16.68 11.61 13.81
CA ASP A 111 16.16 10.63 14.76
C ASP A 111 14.92 9.88 14.25
N ASN A 112 14.05 10.56 13.51
CA ASN A 112 12.84 9.95 12.90
C ASN A 112 13.14 8.90 11.82
N GLN A 113 14.38 8.69 11.43
CA GLN A 113 14.80 7.67 10.47
C GLN A 113 15.19 6.34 11.12
N ARG A 114 15.41 6.32 12.44
CA ARG A 114 15.95 5.16 13.17
C ARG A 114 15.03 3.94 13.06
N ASP A 115 13.73 4.14 13.28
CA ASP A 115 12.74 3.04 13.24
C ASP A 115 12.63 2.45 11.83
N ASN A 116 12.64 3.29 10.79
CA ASN A 116 12.62 2.86 9.40
C ASN A 116 13.88 2.03 9.06
N ILE A 117 15.06 2.49 9.49
CA ILE A 117 16.33 1.80 9.26
C ILE A 117 16.34 0.45 9.99
N TRP A 118 15.86 0.43 11.24
CA TRP A 118 15.80 -0.80 12.02
C TRP A 118 14.87 -1.82 11.35
N ALA A 119 13.67 -1.41 10.98
CA ALA A 119 12.71 -2.26 10.28
C ALA A 119 13.28 -2.82 8.96
N LEU A 120 13.95 -1.98 8.16
CA LEU A 120 14.54 -2.37 6.89
C LEU A 120 15.72 -3.34 7.08
N ALA A 121 16.60 -3.08 8.06
CA ALA A 121 17.72 -3.96 8.35
C ALA A 121 17.25 -5.34 8.88
N ALA A 122 16.18 -5.38 9.67
CA ALA A 122 15.60 -6.63 10.17
C ALA A 122 15.08 -7.56 9.06
N THR A 123 14.70 -7.01 7.90
CA THR A 123 14.27 -7.81 6.73
C THR A 123 15.43 -8.31 5.88
N GLY A 124 16.65 -7.85 6.13
CA GLY A 124 17.83 -8.14 5.32
C GLY A 124 17.95 -7.30 4.03
N ALA A 125 17.04 -6.34 3.80
CA ALA A 125 17.04 -5.48 2.61
C ALA A 125 18.13 -4.38 2.65
N ALA A 126 18.65 -4.07 3.83
CA ALA A 126 19.70 -3.08 3.99
C ALA A 126 20.68 -3.42 5.13
N LEU A 127 21.86 -2.82 5.07
CA LEU A 127 22.80 -2.77 6.18
C LEU A 127 22.74 -1.38 6.84
N SER A 128 22.58 -1.35 8.14
CA SER A 128 22.65 -0.11 8.91
C SER A 128 24.10 0.20 9.30
N VAL A 129 24.59 1.38 8.93
CA VAL A 129 25.88 1.91 9.37
C VAL A 129 25.62 3.15 10.23
N PRO A 130 25.87 3.08 11.55
CA PRO A 130 25.66 4.21 12.44
C PRO A 130 26.55 5.41 12.09
N ALA A 131 26.00 6.61 12.21
CA ALA A 131 26.73 7.87 12.10
C ALA A 131 27.71 8.06 13.29
N GLY A 132 28.53 9.12 13.23
CA GLY A 132 29.47 9.50 14.29
C GLY A 132 30.89 9.01 14.05
N ASP A 133 31.73 9.04 15.10
CA ASP A 133 33.16 8.71 15.02
C ASP A 133 33.36 7.30 14.40
N GLY A 134 34.36 7.19 13.52
CA GLY A 134 34.64 5.94 12.82
C GLY A 134 33.62 5.57 11.70
N TYR A 135 32.74 6.48 11.28
CA TYR A 135 31.77 6.23 10.23
C TYR A 135 32.41 5.75 8.92
N ALA A 136 33.46 6.41 8.47
CA ALA A 136 34.14 6.06 7.22
C ALA A 136 34.70 4.62 7.25
N GLU A 137 35.29 4.22 8.36
CA GLU A 137 35.83 2.86 8.55
C GLU A 137 34.69 1.81 8.54
N ARG A 138 33.60 2.07 9.29
CA ARG A 138 32.44 1.16 9.28
C ARG A 138 31.81 1.02 7.89
N LEU A 139 31.73 2.11 7.14
CA LEU A 139 31.22 2.10 5.78
C LEU A 139 32.13 1.29 4.84
N MET A 140 33.45 1.49 4.93
CA MET A 140 34.44 0.70 4.16
C MET A 140 34.34 -0.79 4.49
N ASN A 141 34.22 -1.15 5.76
CA ASN A 141 34.06 -2.55 6.19
C ASN A 141 32.77 -3.18 5.65
N ALA A 142 31.65 -2.44 5.69
CA ALA A 142 30.39 -2.89 5.12
C ALA A 142 30.48 -3.10 3.59
N LEU A 143 31.10 -2.17 2.88
CA LEU A 143 31.35 -2.25 1.44
C LEU A 143 32.26 -3.44 1.08
N ALA A 144 33.35 -3.62 1.80
CA ALA A 144 34.27 -4.73 1.59
C ALA A 144 33.59 -6.08 1.81
N ALA A 145 32.77 -6.20 2.85
CA ALA A 145 31.98 -7.41 3.12
C ALA A 145 30.98 -7.73 2.01
N LEU A 146 30.29 -6.71 1.45
CA LEU A 146 29.35 -6.92 0.34
C LEU A 146 30.08 -7.25 -0.97
N LYS A 147 31.21 -6.62 -1.25
CA LYS A 147 32.03 -6.94 -2.44
C LYS A 147 32.57 -8.36 -2.39
N ALA A 148 32.93 -8.85 -1.21
CA ALA A 148 33.45 -10.19 -1.01
C ALA A 148 32.35 -11.27 -1.07
N ASP A 149 31.08 -10.90 -0.91
CA ASP A 149 29.95 -11.84 -0.90
C ASP A 149 28.82 -11.37 -1.86
N PRO A 150 28.95 -11.66 -3.16
CA PRO A 150 27.92 -11.32 -4.15
C PRO A 150 26.56 -11.97 -3.87
N ARG A 151 26.53 -13.16 -3.23
CA ARG A 151 25.29 -13.84 -2.91
C ARG A 151 24.51 -13.07 -1.85
N ARG A 152 25.21 -12.50 -0.87
CA ARG A 152 24.59 -11.63 0.15
C ARG A 152 23.98 -10.40 -0.49
N LEU A 153 24.66 -9.74 -1.43
CA LEU A 153 24.14 -8.56 -2.11
C LEU A 153 22.90 -8.90 -2.96
N ALA A 154 22.91 -10.06 -3.64
CA ALA A 154 21.74 -10.56 -4.37
C ALA A 154 20.55 -10.85 -3.44
N ALA A 155 20.78 -11.52 -2.31
CA ALA A 155 19.74 -11.80 -1.31
C ALA A 155 19.16 -10.52 -0.71
N MET A 156 19.97 -9.49 -0.47
CA MET A 156 19.51 -8.17 -0.04
C MET A 156 18.59 -7.52 -1.10
N SER A 157 18.91 -7.70 -2.40
CA SER A 157 18.07 -7.20 -3.50
C SER A 157 16.71 -7.88 -3.54
N GLU A 158 16.66 -9.20 -3.36
CA GLU A 158 15.42 -9.97 -3.29
C GLU A 158 14.57 -9.54 -2.08
N ALA A 159 15.19 -9.43 -0.90
CA ALA A 159 14.53 -8.96 0.32
C ALA A 159 13.94 -7.55 0.14
N ALA A 160 14.68 -6.62 -0.48
CA ALA A 160 14.20 -5.27 -0.77
C ALA A 160 12.99 -5.30 -1.70
N GLY A 161 13.04 -6.05 -2.80
CA GLY A 161 11.94 -6.15 -3.77
C GLY A 161 10.66 -6.78 -3.22
N ALA A 162 10.79 -7.64 -2.21
CA ALA A 162 9.64 -8.26 -1.54
C ALA A 162 8.88 -7.29 -0.61
N LEU A 163 9.49 -6.18 -0.17
CA LEU A 163 8.90 -5.26 0.80
C LEU A 163 7.86 -4.31 0.19
N VAL A 164 8.04 -3.87 -1.04
CA VAL A 164 7.25 -2.78 -1.63
C VAL A 164 6.81 -3.13 -3.05
N ASP A 165 5.53 -3.37 -3.24
CA ASP A 165 4.93 -3.71 -4.54
C ASP A 165 4.74 -2.49 -5.48
N GLY A 166 4.98 -1.27 -4.98
CA GLY A 166 4.80 -0.02 -5.71
C GLY A 166 3.35 0.37 -6.04
N LYS A 167 2.36 -0.31 -5.46
CA LYS A 167 0.93 -0.06 -5.71
C LYS A 167 0.25 0.79 -4.64
N GLY A 168 1.02 1.39 -3.73
CA GLY A 168 0.48 2.18 -2.61
C GLY A 168 -0.41 3.34 -3.07
N ALA A 169 0.01 4.08 -4.11
CA ALA A 169 -0.78 5.17 -4.67
C ALA A 169 -2.11 4.69 -5.28
N GLU A 170 -2.10 3.53 -5.97
CA GLU A 170 -3.31 2.92 -6.54
C GLU A 170 -4.29 2.50 -5.44
N ARG A 171 -3.77 1.88 -4.35
CA ARG A 171 -4.59 1.53 -3.18
C ARG A 171 -5.20 2.77 -2.53
N LEU A 172 -4.40 3.81 -2.33
CA LEU A 172 -4.88 5.07 -1.75
C LEU A 172 -5.93 5.73 -2.66
N ALA A 173 -5.68 5.83 -3.97
CA ALA A 173 -6.65 6.35 -4.92
C ALA A 173 -7.96 5.54 -4.89
N THR A 174 -7.88 4.21 -4.82
CA THR A 174 -9.05 3.35 -4.69
C THR A 174 -9.86 3.67 -3.44
N ILE A 175 -9.20 3.94 -2.32
CA ILE A 175 -9.86 4.29 -1.05
C ILE A 175 -10.49 5.69 -1.14
N LEU A 176 -9.75 6.66 -1.66
CA LEU A 176 -10.21 8.07 -1.75
C LEU A 176 -11.33 8.27 -2.77
N LEU A 177 -11.32 7.48 -3.85
CA LEU A 177 -12.30 7.57 -4.94
C LEU A 177 -13.52 6.66 -4.71
N ARG A 178 -13.55 5.88 -3.61
CA ARG A 178 -14.75 5.10 -3.29
C ARG A 178 -15.94 6.03 -3.10
N PRO A 179 -17.08 5.75 -3.75
CA PRO A 179 -18.29 6.50 -3.49
C PRO A 179 -18.66 6.37 -2.01
N ARG A 180 -18.90 7.50 -1.34
CA ARG A 180 -19.42 7.46 0.04
C ARG A 180 -20.81 6.86 -0.02
N VAL A 181 -21.02 5.76 0.71
CA VAL A 181 -22.33 5.14 0.89
C VAL A 181 -22.90 5.62 2.21
N THR A 182 -24.13 6.08 2.18
CA THR A 182 -24.94 6.33 3.39
C THR A 182 -26.00 5.26 3.49
N MET A 183 -26.34 4.85 4.72
CA MET A 183 -27.39 3.87 4.97
C MET A 183 -28.61 4.55 5.59
N ARG A 184 -29.78 4.28 5.05
CA ARG A 184 -31.04 4.65 5.69
C ARG A 184 -31.95 3.43 5.85
N PRO A 185 -32.82 3.40 6.87
CA PRO A 185 -33.89 2.43 6.93
C PRO A 185 -34.78 2.52 5.69
N ALA A 186 -35.24 1.36 5.22
CA ALA A 186 -36.22 1.33 4.15
C ALA A 186 -37.56 1.84 4.66
N ALA A 187 -38.30 2.50 3.77
CA ALA A 187 -39.68 2.97 3.98
C ALA A 187 -40.62 2.28 3.03
N MET A 188 -41.92 2.38 3.25
CA MET A 188 -42.93 1.74 2.38
C MET A 188 -42.87 2.23 0.93
N SER A 189 -42.38 3.45 0.70
CA SER A 189 -42.10 3.99 -0.63
C SER A 189 -41.01 3.24 -1.39
N ASP A 190 -40.12 2.48 -0.70
CA ASP A 190 -39.07 1.69 -1.34
C ASP A 190 -39.56 0.29 -1.79
N CYS A 191 -40.77 -0.13 -1.38
CA CYS A 191 -41.27 -1.49 -1.55
C CYS A 191 -41.20 -1.98 -3.02
N GLU A 192 -41.66 -1.17 -3.96
CA GLU A 192 -41.67 -1.51 -5.39
C GLU A 192 -40.26 -1.59 -5.96
N SER A 193 -39.41 -0.62 -5.64
CA SER A 193 -38.03 -0.63 -6.09
C SER A 193 -37.23 -1.82 -5.55
N VAL A 194 -37.40 -2.14 -4.26
CA VAL A 194 -36.77 -3.32 -3.63
C VAL A 194 -37.24 -4.62 -4.28
N TRP A 195 -38.52 -4.71 -4.63
CA TRP A 195 -39.06 -5.85 -5.36
C TRP A 195 -38.44 -6.00 -6.75
N HIS A 196 -38.37 -4.93 -7.52
CA HIS A 196 -37.72 -4.93 -8.84
C HIS A 196 -36.24 -5.34 -8.75
N TRP A 197 -35.45 -4.74 -7.83
CA TRP A 197 -34.04 -5.10 -7.66
C TRP A 197 -33.88 -6.55 -7.23
N ARG A 198 -34.72 -7.05 -6.31
CA ARG A 198 -34.68 -8.45 -5.83
C ARG A 198 -34.93 -9.46 -6.95
N ASN A 199 -35.75 -9.13 -7.92
CA ASN A 199 -36.17 -10.00 -9.02
C ASN A 199 -35.30 -9.82 -10.29
N THR A 200 -34.20 -9.09 -10.23
CA THR A 200 -33.23 -9.05 -11.34
C THR A 200 -32.50 -10.38 -11.46
N ASP A 201 -32.20 -10.82 -12.68
CA ASP A 201 -31.51 -12.09 -12.95
C ASP A 201 -30.23 -12.22 -12.15
N PHE A 202 -29.45 -11.13 -12.04
CA PHE A 202 -28.22 -11.10 -11.27
C PHE A 202 -28.43 -11.41 -9.79
N VAL A 203 -29.46 -10.84 -9.16
CA VAL A 203 -29.76 -11.08 -7.73
C VAL A 203 -30.34 -12.47 -7.54
N LEU A 204 -31.20 -12.93 -8.46
CA LEU A 204 -31.74 -14.26 -8.44
C LEU A 204 -30.65 -15.33 -8.51
N GLN A 205 -29.72 -15.22 -9.43
CA GLN A 205 -28.59 -16.15 -9.58
C GLN A 205 -27.71 -16.24 -8.32
N GLY A 206 -27.53 -15.13 -7.60
CA GLY A 206 -26.77 -15.07 -6.33
C GLY A 206 -27.58 -15.44 -5.09
N SER A 207 -28.93 -15.59 -5.20
CA SER A 207 -29.80 -15.81 -4.07
C SER A 207 -29.89 -17.30 -3.67
N LYS A 208 -30.19 -17.58 -2.39
CA LYS A 208 -30.53 -18.92 -1.90
C LYS A 208 -31.82 -19.43 -2.54
N THR A 209 -32.78 -18.55 -2.77
CA THR A 209 -34.03 -18.83 -3.47
C THR A 209 -33.99 -18.13 -4.82
N PRO A 210 -33.63 -18.84 -5.91
CA PRO A 210 -33.45 -18.23 -7.22
C PRO A 210 -34.75 -17.89 -7.94
N ASP A 211 -35.88 -18.29 -7.37
CA ASP A 211 -37.20 -18.02 -7.97
C ASP A 211 -37.63 -16.56 -7.76
N PRO A 212 -38.26 -15.94 -8.75
CA PRO A 212 -38.85 -14.62 -8.62
C PRO A 212 -39.91 -14.58 -7.52
N VAL A 213 -39.90 -13.52 -6.72
CA VAL A 213 -40.94 -13.30 -5.69
C VAL A 213 -42.11 -12.55 -6.31
N SER A 214 -43.35 -13.06 -6.09
CA SER A 214 -44.57 -12.39 -6.57
C SER A 214 -44.76 -11.04 -5.87
N TRP A 215 -45.39 -10.08 -6.56
CA TRP A 215 -45.64 -8.76 -5.96
C TRP A 215 -46.50 -8.84 -4.67
N PRO A 216 -47.60 -9.60 -4.61
CA PRO A 216 -48.39 -9.72 -3.38
C PRO A 216 -47.57 -10.27 -2.20
N ASP A 217 -46.78 -11.32 -2.44
CA ASP A 217 -45.95 -11.93 -1.39
C ASP A 217 -44.84 -10.96 -0.91
N HIS A 218 -44.19 -10.26 -1.86
CA HIS A 218 -43.17 -9.27 -1.52
C HIS A 218 -43.76 -8.13 -0.69
N ARG A 219 -44.89 -7.58 -1.09
CA ARG A 219 -45.52 -6.47 -0.39
C ARG A 219 -45.92 -6.87 1.04
N ALA A 220 -46.56 -8.03 1.21
CA ALA A 220 -46.90 -8.52 2.54
C ALA A 220 -45.68 -8.74 3.43
N TRP A 221 -44.62 -9.35 2.87
CA TRP A 221 -43.35 -9.52 3.56
C TRP A 221 -42.71 -8.19 3.93
N PHE A 222 -42.66 -7.22 3.01
CA PHE A 222 -42.02 -5.93 3.22
C PHE A 222 -42.72 -5.13 4.31
N GLU A 223 -44.06 -5.12 4.30
CA GLU A 223 -44.84 -4.48 5.35
C GLU A 223 -44.61 -5.15 6.72
N ALA A 224 -44.53 -6.47 6.78
CA ALA A 224 -44.22 -7.21 8.00
C ALA A 224 -42.78 -6.91 8.50
N VAL A 225 -41.81 -6.75 7.62
CA VAL A 225 -40.43 -6.43 7.98
C VAL A 225 -40.31 -5.02 8.54
N LEU A 226 -40.97 -4.03 7.94
CA LEU A 226 -40.93 -2.64 8.43
C LEU A 226 -41.53 -2.50 9.84
N ASN A 227 -42.47 -3.38 10.22
CA ASN A 227 -43.07 -3.42 11.56
C ASN A 227 -42.31 -4.35 12.54
N SER A 228 -41.21 -4.95 12.13
CA SER A 228 -40.45 -5.91 12.94
C SER A 228 -39.39 -5.21 13.78
N SER A 229 -39.23 -5.61 15.04
CA SER A 229 -38.12 -5.16 15.90
C SER A 229 -36.84 -5.95 15.71
N ASN A 230 -36.90 -7.12 15.06
CA ASN A 230 -35.76 -8.02 14.88
C ASN A 230 -35.35 -8.21 13.41
N ARG A 231 -35.94 -7.42 12.49
CA ARG A 231 -35.57 -7.40 11.08
C ARG A 231 -35.41 -5.96 10.61
N HIS A 232 -34.31 -5.67 9.95
CA HIS A 232 -34.03 -4.34 9.44
C HIS A 232 -33.65 -4.43 7.97
N VAL A 233 -34.32 -3.65 7.13
CA VAL A 233 -33.96 -3.47 5.73
C VAL A 233 -33.40 -2.06 5.57
N LEU A 234 -32.21 -1.95 5.03
CA LEU A 234 -31.49 -0.70 4.82
C LEU A 234 -31.26 -0.49 3.33
N ILE A 235 -31.45 0.72 2.89
CA ILE A 235 -31.08 1.17 1.53
C ILE A 235 -29.75 1.89 1.61
N GLY A 236 -28.77 1.41 0.85
CA GLY A 236 -27.50 2.12 0.66
C GLY A 236 -27.62 3.09 -0.50
N GLU A 237 -27.20 4.32 -0.28
CA GLU A 237 -27.23 5.40 -1.27
C GLU A 237 -25.83 5.96 -1.50
N ALA A 238 -25.50 6.28 -2.75
CA ALA A 238 -24.29 6.97 -3.13
C ALA A 238 -24.64 8.13 -4.05
N GLY A 239 -24.35 9.37 -3.61
CA GLY A 239 -24.75 10.57 -4.35
C GLY A 239 -26.25 10.79 -4.44
N GLY A 240 -27.03 10.23 -3.48
CA GLY A 240 -28.49 10.30 -3.45
C GLY A 240 -29.20 9.21 -4.26
N GLU A 241 -28.44 8.33 -4.95
CA GLU A 241 -28.99 7.24 -5.74
C GLU A 241 -28.88 5.90 -4.98
N PRO A 242 -29.92 5.06 -4.97
CA PRO A 242 -29.87 3.75 -4.35
C PRO A 242 -28.88 2.81 -5.06
N VAL A 243 -27.92 2.27 -4.32
CA VAL A 243 -26.82 1.43 -4.87
C VAL A 243 -26.86 -0.01 -4.35
N GLY A 244 -27.68 -0.30 -3.34
CA GLY A 244 -27.83 -1.64 -2.80
C GLY A 244 -28.78 -1.72 -1.63
N VAL A 245 -29.10 -2.93 -1.26
CA VAL A 245 -29.98 -3.26 -0.13
C VAL A 245 -29.24 -4.17 0.81
N LEU A 246 -29.28 -3.87 2.10
CA LEU A 246 -28.74 -4.70 3.17
C LEU A 246 -29.86 -5.02 4.16
N ARG A 247 -30.07 -6.31 4.44
CA ARG A 247 -31.02 -6.78 5.42
C ARG A 247 -30.28 -7.44 6.59
N PHE A 248 -30.70 -7.15 7.80
CA PHE A 248 -30.31 -7.84 9.02
C PHE A 248 -31.50 -8.56 9.62
N ASP A 249 -31.35 -9.87 9.86
CA ASP A 249 -32.28 -10.70 10.63
C ASP A 249 -31.61 -10.97 11.99
N LEU A 250 -32.20 -10.47 13.09
CA LEU A 250 -31.62 -10.53 14.44
C LEU A 250 -32.18 -11.72 15.22
N VAL A 251 -31.29 -12.50 15.84
CA VAL A 251 -31.65 -13.58 16.78
C VAL A 251 -30.75 -13.48 17.99
N LYS A 252 -31.30 -13.05 19.12
CA LYS A 252 -30.54 -12.79 20.35
C LYS A 252 -29.43 -11.74 20.08
N ASP A 253 -28.16 -12.14 20.24
CA ASP A 253 -26.96 -11.33 20.08
C ASP A 253 -26.28 -11.50 18.71
N GLU A 254 -26.96 -12.18 17.76
CA GLU A 254 -26.46 -12.41 16.41
C GLU A 254 -27.34 -11.74 15.34
N ALA A 255 -26.72 -11.24 14.29
CA ALA A 255 -27.38 -10.74 13.09
C ALA A 255 -26.98 -11.57 11.87
N THR A 256 -27.94 -11.99 11.07
CA THR A 256 -27.67 -12.57 9.75
C THR A 256 -27.83 -11.48 8.70
N ALA A 257 -26.75 -11.19 7.97
CA ALA A 257 -26.74 -10.19 6.92
C ALA A 257 -27.06 -10.81 5.55
N SER A 258 -27.92 -10.14 4.79
CA SER A 258 -28.16 -10.41 3.38
C SER A 258 -28.00 -9.13 2.59
N VAL A 259 -27.17 -9.15 1.53
CA VAL A 259 -26.83 -7.97 0.74
C VAL A 259 -26.96 -8.25 -0.75
N TYR A 260 -27.44 -7.28 -1.48
CA TYR A 260 -27.34 -7.24 -2.94
C TYR A 260 -27.18 -5.79 -3.43
N LEU A 261 -26.59 -5.65 -4.62
CA LEU A 261 -26.38 -4.37 -5.27
C LEU A 261 -27.39 -4.14 -6.38
N THR A 262 -27.82 -2.89 -6.53
CA THR A 262 -28.58 -2.45 -7.71
C THR A 262 -27.67 -2.42 -8.95
N ALA A 263 -28.22 -2.20 -10.13
CA ALA A 263 -27.42 -2.05 -11.35
C ALA A 263 -26.40 -0.91 -11.22
N GLU A 264 -26.81 0.19 -10.60
CA GLU A 264 -26.01 1.41 -10.37
C GLU A 264 -24.88 1.19 -9.35
N GLY A 265 -25.04 0.21 -8.44
CA GLY A 265 -24.06 -0.14 -7.41
C GLY A 265 -22.97 -1.10 -7.88
N ARG A 266 -23.17 -1.83 -8.98
CA ARG A 266 -22.25 -2.89 -9.44
C ARG A 266 -20.99 -2.34 -10.08
N GLY A 267 -19.89 -3.08 -9.94
CA GLY A 267 -18.62 -2.73 -10.59
C GLY A 267 -17.89 -1.49 -10.01
N ARG A 268 -18.46 -0.83 -9.02
CA ARG A 268 -17.95 0.41 -8.42
C ARG A 268 -17.25 0.21 -7.09
N GLY A 269 -17.03 -1.03 -6.65
CA GLY A 269 -16.42 -1.34 -5.35
C GLY A 269 -17.31 -0.97 -4.14
N ILE A 270 -18.61 -0.81 -4.33
CA ILE A 270 -19.59 -0.36 -3.30
C ILE A 270 -19.92 -1.47 -2.30
N GLY A 271 -19.86 -2.73 -2.69
CA GLY A 271 -20.28 -3.84 -1.81
C GLY A 271 -19.63 -3.85 -0.44
N PRO A 272 -18.29 -3.77 -0.34
CA PRO A 272 -17.60 -3.68 0.95
C PRO A 272 -18.01 -2.46 1.77
N GLU A 273 -18.18 -1.30 1.14
CA GLU A 273 -18.58 -0.07 1.81
C GLU A 273 -20.00 -0.18 2.38
N LEU A 274 -20.90 -0.79 1.64
CA LEU A 274 -22.28 -1.03 2.06
C LEU A 274 -22.33 -1.89 3.34
N LEU A 275 -21.49 -2.93 3.40
CA LEU A 275 -21.34 -3.77 4.60
C LEU A 275 -20.75 -3.01 5.78
N ILE A 276 -19.71 -2.19 5.57
CA ILE A 276 -19.09 -1.37 6.61
C ILE A 276 -20.11 -0.38 7.18
N GLN A 277 -20.82 0.34 6.32
CA GLN A 277 -21.82 1.31 6.76
C GLN A 277 -23.01 0.64 7.43
N GLY A 278 -23.40 -0.54 6.96
CA GLY A 278 -24.40 -1.38 7.62
C GLY A 278 -23.99 -1.82 9.03
N GLN A 279 -22.73 -2.20 9.23
CA GLN A 279 -22.19 -2.52 10.57
C GLN A 279 -22.21 -1.30 11.50
N ILE A 280 -21.83 -0.12 11.01
CA ILE A 280 -21.90 1.13 11.76
C ILE A 280 -23.34 1.42 12.18
N TRP A 281 -24.27 1.29 11.23
CA TRP A 281 -25.69 1.45 11.52
C TRP A 281 -26.18 0.45 12.59
N LEU A 282 -25.82 -0.83 12.46
CA LEU A 282 -26.23 -1.88 13.39
C LEU A 282 -25.72 -1.63 14.81
N ARG A 283 -24.46 -1.23 14.97
CA ARG A 283 -23.88 -0.86 16.28
C ARG A 283 -24.64 0.27 16.97
N SER A 284 -25.13 1.23 16.20
CA SER A 284 -25.88 2.38 16.74
C SER A 284 -27.32 2.05 17.06
N ASN A 285 -27.95 1.09 16.33
CA ASN A 285 -29.40 0.82 16.42
C ASN A 285 -29.73 -0.52 17.10
N ALA A 286 -28.77 -1.44 17.19
CA ALA A 286 -28.92 -2.73 17.88
C ALA A 286 -27.61 -3.09 18.62
N PRO A 287 -27.20 -2.32 19.66
CA PRO A 287 -25.91 -2.48 20.32
C PRO A 287 -25.72 -3.81 21.05
N HIS A 288 -26.79 -4.57 21.26
CA HIS A 288 -26.77 -5.91 21.86
C HIS A 288 -26.24 -6.98 20.88
N VAL A 289 -26.15 -6.68 19.58
CA VAL A 289 -25.62 -7.61 18.60
C VAL A 289 -24.10 -7.59 18.64
N VAL A 290 -23.50 -8.75 18.93
CA VAL A 290 -22.04 -8.92 19.04
C VAL A 290 -21.46 -9.72 17.89
N ARG A 291 -22.32 -10.39 17.08
CA ARG A 291 -21.85 -11.20 15.96
C ARG A 291 -22.70 -10.98 14.71
N ILE A 292 -22.02 -10.80 13.57
CA ILE A 292 -22.67 -10.73 12.27
C ILE A 292 -22.25 -11.97 11.46
N LYS A 293 -23.26 -12.67 10.91
CA LYS A 293 -23.08 -13.80 10.00
C LYS A 293 -23.53 -13.40 8.61
N ALA A 294 -22.79 -13.84 7.60
CA ALA A 294 -23.22 -13.76 6.21
C ALA A 294 -23.12 -15.16 5.61
N GLU A 295 -24.17 -15.60 4.94
CA GLU A 295 -24.15 -16.86 4.23
C GLU A 295 -23.86 -16.59 2.75
N ILE A 296 -22.76 -17.15 2.26
CA ILE A 296 -22.24 -16.92 0.90
C ILE A 296 -22.27 -18.23 0.14
N ARG A 297 -22.76 -18.21 -1.11
CA ARG A 297 -22.60 -19.35 -2.01
C ARG A 297 -21.13 -19.47 -2.42
N GLU A 298 -20.62 -20.70 -2.58
CA GLU A 298 -19.22 -21.00 -2.95
C GLU A 298 -18.72 -20.29 -4.22
N ALA A 299 -19.61 -19.86 -5.09
CA ALA A 299 -19.27 -19.12 -6.31
C ALA A 299 -18.91 -17.62 -6.08
N VAL A 300 -19.00 -17.09 -4.85
CA VAL A 300 -18.81 -15.66 -4.53
C VAL A 300 -17.71 -15.45 -3.49
N ASN A 301 -16.58 -16.11 -3.66
CA ASN A 301 -15.44 -16.06 -2.71
C ASN A 301 -14.73 -14.69 -2.56
N ALA A 302 -15.19 -13.63 -3.21
CA ALA A 302 -14.47 -12.33 -3.22
C ALA A 302 -14.80 -11.40 -2.03
N ILE A 303 -15.76 -11.73 -1.15
CA ILE A 303 -16.27 -10.80 -0.12
C ILE A 303 -15.79 -11.13 1.31
N MET A 304 -15.21 -12.30 1.54
CA MET A 304 -14.94 -12.83 2.90
C MET A 304 -13.73 -12.26 3.65
N THR A 305 -12.90 -11.43 3.07
CA THR A 305 -11.64 -10.97 3.72
C THR A 305 -11.80 -9.73 4.62
N LEU A 306 -13.01 -9.22 4.83
CA LEU A 306 -13.25 -7.93 5.52
C LEU A 306 -13.90 -8.07 6.90
N LEU A 307 -14.15 -9.27 7.41
CA LEU A 307 -14.89 -9.49 8.66
C LEU A 307 -14.07 -10.16 9.79
N ALA A 308 -12.72 -10.11 9.71
CA ALA A 308 -11.83 -10.54 10.78
C ALA A 308 -11.28 -9.34 11.55
#